data_7809bbba90310182ca255f62b0a45d82
#
_entry.id   7809bbba90310182ca255f62b0a45d82
#
_cell.length_a   1.000
_cell.length_b   1.000
_cell.length_c   1.000
_cell.angle_alpha   90.00
_cell.angle_beta   90.00
_cell.angle_gamma   90.00
#
_symmetry.space_group_name_H-M   'P 1'
#
loop_
_entity.id
_entity.type
_entity.pdbx_description
1 polymer ?
#
loop_
_entity_poly.entity_id
_entity_poly.type
_entity_poly.pdbx_seq_one_letter_code
_entity_poly.pdbx_strand_id
1 'polypeptide(L)'
;VNSVLPDAVIQGSSIWDSEWKEARAKQYGIGVEQINDYYRQRNTLKVEILPQDIAESIAFLAGSRSAKTTGAVLTVDGGVPTAYVR
;
A
#
# COMPACT_ATOMS: atom_id res chain seq x y z
N VAL A 1 -1.77 19.66 -8.62
CA VAL A 1 -2.31 18.68 -7.67
C VAL A 1 -1.97 17.27 -8.15
N ASN A 2 -1.42 16.47 -7.26
CA ASN A 2 -1.07 15.07 -7.54
C ASN A 2 -1.68 14.18 -6.47
N SER A 3 -1.77 12.90 -6.76
CA SER A 3 -2.36 11.92 -5.86
C SER A 3 -1.42 10.74 -5.63
N VAL A 4 -1.46 10.18 -4.43
CA VAL A 4 -0.76 8.94 -4.09
C VAL A 4 -1.80 7.92 -3.67
N LEU A 5 -1.79 6.76 -4.30
CA LEU A 5 -2.72 5.67 -4.01
C LEU A 5 -1.97 4.50 -3.38
N PRO A 6 -2.01 4.37 -2.05
CA PRO A 6 -1.35 3.26 -1.37
C PRO A 6 -2.20 1.99 -1.41
N ASP A 7 -1.54 0.85 -1.29
CA ASP A 7 -2.22 -0.40 -0.97
C ASP A 7 -2.16 -0.63 0.55
N ALA A 8 -2.45 -1.86 0.98
CA ALA A 8 -2.50 -2.19 2.39
C ALA A 8 -1.17 -1.92 3.10
N VAL A 9 -1.12 -0.84 3.86
CA VAL A 9 0.00 -0.49 4.74
C VAL A 9 -0.36 -1.00 6.13
N ILE A 10 0.14 -2.18 6.46
CA ILE A 10 -0.26 -2.87 7.69
C ILE A 10 0.49 -2.33 8.89
N GLN A 11 1.81 -2.17 8.75
CA GLN A 11 2.65 -1.68 9.83
C GLN A 11 2.31 -0.23 10.18
N GLY A 12 2.04 0.03 11.43
CA GLY A 12 1.77 1.39 11.92
C GLY A 12 0.38 1.93 11.58
N SER A 13 -0.48 1.13 10.96
CA SER A 13 -1.84 1.54 10.64
C SER A 13 -2.81 1.07 11.71
N SER A 14 -3.62 1.99 12.26
CA SER A 14 -4.58 1.65 13.31
C SER A 14 -5.73 0.76 12.83
N ILE A 15 -6.03 0.76 11.55
CA ILE A 15 -7.07 -0.13 11.00
C ILE A 15 -6.63 -1.59 10.97
N TRP A 16 -5.34 -1.85 11.16
CA TRP A 16 -4.77 -3.19 11.15
C TRP A 16 -4.43 -3.66 12.56
N ASP A 17 -5.24 -3.29 13.56
CA ASP A 17 -5.13 -3.83 14.91
C ASP A 17 -5.48 -5.32 14.91
N SER A 18 -5.31 -6.00 16.05
CA SER A 18 -5.49 -7.45 16.13
C SER A 18 -6.90 -7.89 15.76
N GLU A 19 -7.91 -7.11 16.14
CA GLU A 19 -9.30 -7.43 15.81
C GLU A 19 -9.56 -7.37 14.30
N TRP A 20 -9.05 -6.35 13.66
CA TRP A 20 -9.15 -6.18 12.21
C TRP A 20 -8.44 -7.32 11.48
N LYS A 21 -7.22 -7.64 11.92
CA LYS A 21 -6.44 -8.74 11.32
C LYS A 21 -7.16 -10.06 11.45
N GLU A 22 -7.75 -10.34 12.61
CA GLU A 22 -8.51 -11.58 12.83
C GLU A 22 -9.71 -11.66 11.88
N ALA A 23 -10.46 -10.59 11.73
CA ALA A 23 -11.61 -10.55 10.85
C ALA A 23 -11.21 -10.77 9.39
N ARG A 24 -10.15 -10.12 8.94
CA ARG A 24 -9.66 -10.27 7.57
C ARG A 24 -9.08 -11.65 7.32
N ALA A 25 -8.30 -12.18 8.25
CA ALA A 25 -7.73 -13.51 8.13
C ALA A 25 -8.83 -14.57 8.00
N LYS A 26 -9.88 -14.44 8.81
CA LYS A 26 -11.03 -15.33 8.74
C LYS A 26 -11.74 -15.23 7.38
N GLN A 27 -11.89 -14.01 6.88
CA GLN A 27 -12.52 -13.77 5.56
C GLN A 27 -11.74 -14.44 4.44
N TYR A 28 -10.41 -14.44 4.52
CA TYR A 28 -9.54 -15.05 3.51
C TYR A 28 -9.24 -16.52 3.76
N GLY A 29 -9.67 -17.07 4.90
CA GLY A 29 -9.45 -18.48 5.25
C GLY A 29 -8.01 -18.77 5.63
N ILE A 30 -7.29 -17.83 6.23
CA ILE A 30 -5.90 -17.96 6.65
C ILE A 30 -5.75 -17.62 8.14
N GLY A 31 -4.59 -17.92 8.71
CA GLY A 31 -4.26 -17.51 10.07
C GLY A 31 -3.87 -16.04 10.15
N VAL A 32 -4.00 -15.44 11.32
CA VAL A 32 -3.68 -14.02 11.55
C VAL A 32 -2.21 -13.75 11.19
N GLU A 33 -1.32 -14.68 11.52
CA GLU A 33 0.12 -14.56 11.23
C GLU A 33 0.45 -14.59 9.75
N GLN A 34 -0.50 -15.00 8.90
CA GLN A 34 -0.31 -15.09 7.45
C GLN A 34 -0.82 -13.85 6.71
N ILE A 35 -1.44 -12.90 7.42
CA ILE A 35 -2.08 -11.77 6.76
C ILE A 35 -1.08 -10.88 6.02
N ASN A 36 0.09 -10.63 6.60
CA ASN A 36 1.13 -9.82 5.94
C ASN A 36 1.63 -10.50 4.67
N ASP A 37 1.86 -11.81 4.75
CA ASP A 37 2.31 -12.57 3.59
C ASP A 37 1.25 -12.63 2.51
N TYR A 38 -0.01 -12.78 2.89
CA TYR A 38 -1.13 -12.76 1.94
C TYR A 38 -1.11 -11.47 1.09
N TYR A 39 -0.99 -10.31 1.73
CA TYR A 39 -0.94 -9.05 1.00
C TYR A 39 0.33 -8.89 0.18
N ARG A 40 1.45 -9.40 0.68
CA ARG A 40 2.71 -9.40 -0.07
C ARG A 40 2.60 -10.22 -1.35
N GLN A 41 2.00 -11.40 -1.26
CA GLN A 41 1.93 -12.32 -2.40
C GLN A 41 1.01 -11.82 -3.52
N ARG A 42 0.06 -10.96 -3.22
CA ARG A 42 -0.87 -10.49 -4.25
C ARG A 42 -0.30 -9.37 -5.12
N ASN A 43 0.82 -8.78 -4.79
CA ASN A 43 1.42 -7.76 -5.65
C ASN A 43 2.56 -8.33 -6.49
N THR A 44 2.87 -7.66 -7.59
CA THR A 44 3.84 -8.15 -8.57
C THR A 44 5.25 -8.22 -8.00
N LEU A 45 5.64 -7.25 -7.20
CA LEU A 45 6.98 -7.18 -6.62
C LEU A 45 7.16 -8.11 -5.42
N LYS A 46 6.07 -8.66 -4.89
CA LYS A 46 6.09 -9.53 -3.70
C LYS A 46 6.75 -8.86 -2.50
N VAL A 47 6.38 -7.61 -2.26
CA VAL A 47 6.93 -6.80 -1.18
C VAL A 47 5.84 -6.32 -0.24
N GLU A 48 6.21 -6.04 1.00
CA GLU A 48 5.35 -5.37 1.95
C GLU A 48 5.42 -3.86 1.72
N ILE A 49 4.27 -3.20 1.71
CA ILE A 49 4.20 -1.75 1.58
C ILE A 49 4.28 -1.13 2.97
N LEU A 50 5.32 -0.35 3.19
CA LEU A 50 5.60 0.26 4.49
C LEU A 50 5.18 1.72 4.49
N PRO A 51 4.90 2.32 5.68
CA PRO A 51 4.58 3.75 5.76
C PRO A 51 5.65 4.63 5.10
N GLN A 52 6.92 4.23 5.20
CA GLN A 52 8.01 4.98 4.58
C GLN A 52 7.90 5.01 3.06
N ASP A 53 7.40 3.95 2.44
CA ASP A 53 7.25 3.91 0.98
C ASP A 53 6.24 4.98 0.53
N ILE A 54 5.16 5.15 1.28
CA ILE A 54 4.18 6.19 1.01
C ILE A 54 4.77 7.57 1.25
N ALA A 55 5.50 7.74 2.36
CA ALA A 55 6.12 9.01 2.71
C ALA A 55 7.12 9.47 1.66
N GLU A 56 7.93 8.56 1.11
CA GLU A 56 8.90 8.88 0.05
C GLU A 56 8.19 9.40 -1.21
N SER A 57 7.08 8.79 -1.59
CA SER A 57 6.29 9.23 -2.75
C SER A 57 5.68 10.60 -2.52
N ILE A 58 5.15 10.85 -1.34
CA ILE A 58 4.58 12.16 -0.98
C ILE A 58 5.69 13.22 -0.98
N ALA A 59 6.84 12.92 -0.40
CA ALA A 59 7.98 13.83 -0.34
C ALA A 59 8.46 14.23 -1.74
N PHE A 60 8.51 13.26 -2.66
CA PHE A 60 8.86 13.54 -4.05
C PHE A 60 7.88 14.52 -4.68
N LEU A 61 6.58 14.23 -4.58
CA LEU A 61 5.55 15.06 -5.21
C LEU A 61 5.43 16.44 -4.57
N ALA A 62 5.74 16.56 -3.28
CA ALA A 62 5.70 17.84 -2.56
C ALA A 62 6.96 18.68 -2.76
N GLY A 63 8.04 18.08 -3.26
CA GLY A 63 9.33 18.73 -3.37
C GLY A 63 9.60 19.35 -4.73
N SER A 64 10.73 20.01 -4.84
CA SER A 64 11.15 20.71 -6.06
C SER A 64 11.46 19.78 -7.22
N ARG A 65 11.74 18.50 -6.94
CA ARG A 65 12.03 17.52 -7.98
C ARG A 65 10.83 17.28 -8.90
N SER A 66 9.61 17.50 -8.40
CA SER A 66 8.39 17.34 -9.17
C SER A 66 7.79 18.69 -9.59
N ALA A 67 8.60 19.73 -9.66
CA ALA A 67 8.13 21.10 -9.88
C ALA A 67 7.30 21.30 -11.14
N LYS A 68 7.47 20.43 -12.13
CA LYS A 68 6.73 20.52 -13.40
C LYS A 68 5.74 19.37 -13.59
N THR A 69 5.31 18.77 -12.49
CA THR A 69 4.39 17.64 -12.48
C THR A 69 3.07 18.03 -11.83
N THR A 70 1.98 17.84 -12.53
CA THR A 70 0.64 18.02 -11.96
C THR A 70 -0.31 17.00 -12.59
N GLY A 71 -1.35 16.63 -11.87
CA GLY A 71 -2.31 15.63 -12.33
C GLY A 71 -1.78 14.20 -12.33
N ALA A 72 -0.63 13.95 -11.72
CA ALA A 72 -0.05 12.62 -11.64
C ALA A 72 -0.73 11.79 -10.55
N VAL A 73 -0.80 10.49 -10.81
CA VAL A 73 -1.27 9.51 -9.84
C VAL A 73 -0.17 8.48 -9.65
N LEU A 74 0.41 8.42 -8.45
CA LEU A 74 1.42 7.42 -8.11
C LEU A 74 0.76 6.31 -7.31
N THR A 75 0.79 5.08 -7.84
CA THR A 75 0.34 3.91 -7.10
C THR A 75 1.53 3.33 -6.35
N VAL A 76 1.37 3.11 -5.03
CA VAL A 76 2.41 2.53 -4.18
C VAL A 76 1.83 1.25 -3.59
N ASP A 77 1.77 0.22 -4.43
CA ASP A 77 1.09 -1.03 -4.11
C ASP A 77 1.91 -2.27 -4.49
N GLY A 78 3.15 -2.09 -4.91
CA GLY A 78 3.98 -3.20 -5.37
C GLY A 78 3.49 -3.83 -6.67
N GLY A 79 2.55 -3.18 -7.35
CA GLY A 79 1.97 -3.68 -8.60
C GLY A 79 0.83 -4.66 -8.39
N VAL A 80 -0.34 -4.16 -7.99
CA VAL A 80 -1.57 -4.97 -7.91
C VAL A 80 -2.33 -4.75 -9.22
N PRO A 81 -2.28 -5.69 -10.17
CA PRO A 81 -2.71 -5.43 -11.55
C PRO A 81 -4.21 -5.17 -11.70
N THR A 82 -5.02 -5.63 -10.77
CA THR A 82 -6.48 -5.48 -10.84
C THR A 82 -7.00 -4.27 -10.05
N ALA A 83 -6.15 -3.56 -9.33
CA ALA A 83 -6.59 -2.49 -8.43
C ALA A 83 -6.78 -1.16 -9.15
N TYR A 84 -5.89 -0.83 -10.10
CA TYR A 84 -5.91 0.47 -10.78
C TYR A 84 -5.58 0.30 -12.25
N VAL A 85 -6.03 1.27 -13.05
CA VAL A 85 -5.64 1.38 -14.45
C VAL A 85 -4.20 1.86 -14.53
N ARG A 86 -3.38 1.15 -15.28
CA ARG A 86 -1.95 1.47 -15.40
C ARG A 86 -1.54 1.86 -16.80
#